data_dde9a18e20bd6788621d5caa3872725b
#
_entry.id   dde9a18e20bd6788621d5caa3872725b
#
_cell.length_a   1.000
_cell.length_b   1.000
_cell.length_c   1.000
_cell.angle_alpha   90.00
_cell.angle_beta   90.00
_cell.angle_gamma   90.00
#
_symmetry.space_group_name_H-M   'P 1'
#
loop_
_entity.id
_entity.type
_entity.pdbx_description
1 polymer ?
#
loop_
_entity_poly.entity_id
_entity_poly.type
_entity_poly.pdbx_seq_one_letter_code
_entity_poly.pdbx_strand_id
1 'polypeptide(L)'
;MEQRKYGFFLFINGNCLCRPSGQSCYLVGDKTAFFVCIINFIFFLKGMLVMKKVAIIMGSDSDLPVVRKAVDVLREYEVPFEVHVLSAHRTPEQAKTFATLAAENGFGVMICAAGKAAHLAGAIAANTVLPVIGIPIKASVLDGMDALLSTVQMPAGIPVATVAIDGAANAALLAIQILAVNDAELTSKLVNARAKAARDVLEKDRQISEEFSRQF
;
A
#
# COMPACT_ATOMS: atom_id res chain seq x y z
N MET A 1 19.77 -21.12 2.85
CA MET A 1 19.16 -20.52 4.07
C MET A 1 20.20 -19.60 4.68
N GLU A 2 20.21 -18.34 4.29
CA GLU A 2 21.13 -17.34 4.85
C GLU A 2 20.31 -16.37 5.70
N GLN A 3 20.48 -16.46 7.03
CA GLN A 3 19.94 -15.50 7.98
C GLN A 3 20.72 -14.18 7.85
N ARG A 4 20.09 -13.14 7.34
CA ARG A 4 20.63 -11.76 7.42
C ARG A 4 20.59 -11.30 8.87
N LYS A 5 21.75 -11.31 9.54
CA LYS A 5 21.93 -10.74 10.88
C LYS A 5 22.01 -9.21 10.73
N TYR A 6 21.07 -8.50 11.31
CA TYR A 6 21.11 -7.05 11.47
C TYR A 6 22.18 -6.70 12.52
N GLY A 7 23.21 -5.93 12.12
CA GLY A 7 24.23 -5.43 13.04
C GLY A 7 23.77 -4.13 13.70
N PHE A 8 23.82 -4.09 15.02
CA PHE A 8 23.63 -2.86 15.81
C PHE A 8 24.90 -2.00 15.72
N PHE A 9 24.73 -0.69 15.48
CA PHE A 9 25.82 0.29 15.58
C PHE A 9 25.79 0.93 16.98
N LEU A 10 26.88 0.82 17.70
CA LEU A 10 27.07 1.48 18.99
C LEU A 10 28.22 2.48 18.88
N PHE A 11 27.97 3.77 19.16
CA PHE A 11 29.01 4.80 19.25
C PHE A 11 29.34 5.02 20.74
N ILE A 12 30.58 4.81 21.12
CA ILE A 12 31.10 5.14 22.45
C ILE A 12 32.40 5.92 22.25
N ASN A 13 32.46 7.14 22.78
CA ASN A 13 33.65 8.02 22.84
C ASN A 13 34.34 8.27 21.49
N GLY A 14 33.57 8.54 20.41
CA GLY A 14 34.15 8.90 19.13
C GLY A 14 34.68 7.74 18.27
N ASN A 15 34.50 6.49 18.73
CA ASN A 15 34.93 5.29 18.02
C ASN A 15 33.73 4.53 17.47
N CYS A 16 33.80 4.16 16.17
CA CYS A 16 32.76 3.37 15.49
C CYS A 16 33.08 1.86 15.64
N LEU A 17 32.21 1.11 16.31
CA LEU A 17 32.28 -0.35 16.39
C LEU A 17 31.32 -0.95 15.36
N CYS A 18 31.79 -1.22 14.14
CA CYS A 18 31.07 -2.00 13.15
C CYS A 18 31.36 -3.48 13.36
N ARG A 19 30.34 -4.31 13.66
CA ARG A 19 30.42 -5.76 13.50
C ARG A 19 29.36 -6.24 12.50
N PRO A 20 29.69 -6.41 11.23
CA PRO A 20 29.09 -7.47 10.45
C PRO A 20 30.05 -8.65 10.45
N SER A 21 29.52 -9.84 10.81
CA SER A 21 30.13 -11.18 10.55
C SER A 21 31.62 -11.18 10.23
N GLY A 22 32.46 -11.22 11.24
CA GLY A 22 33.81 -11.85 11.15
C GLY A 22 34.96 -11.00 10.66
N GLN A 23 34.85 -9.71 10.38
CA GLN A 23 36.01 -8.85 10.09
C GLN A 23 36.05 -7.67 11.05
N SER A 24 37.21 -7.54 11.74
CA SER A 24 37.49 -6.41 12.62
C SER A 24 37.87 -5.20 11.78
N CYS A 25 37.09 -4.12 11.86
CA CYS A 25 37.53 -2.82 11.36
C CYS A 25 38.54 -2.23 12.35
N TYR A 26 39.80 -2.13 11.93
CA TYR A 26 40.81 -1.39 12.68
C TYR A 26 40.65 0.10 12.41
N LEU A 27 40.68 0.90 13.49
CA LEU A 27 40.71 2.35 13.44
C LEU A 27 42.05 2.81 12.85
N VAL A 28 41.99 3.31 11.64
CA VAL A 28 43.02 4.22 11.14
C VAL A 28 42.39 5.61 11.20
N GLY A 29 43.03 6.57 11.86
CA GLY A 29 42.53 7.93 12.11
C GLY A 29 42.43 8.78 10.86
N ASP A 30 41.77 8.28 9.84
CA ASP A 30 41.58 8.94 8.56
C ASP A 30 40.13 9.48 8.47
N LYS A 31 40.05 10.79 8.25
CA LYS A 31 38.78 11.54 8.05
C LYS A 31 37.95 10.95 6.90
N THR A 32 38.56 10.24 5.97
CA THR A 32 37.90 9.60 4.82
C THR A 32 37.08 8.37 5.25
N ALA A 33 37.53 7.56 6.20
CA ALA A 33 36.79 6.40 6.72
C ALA A 33 35.52 6.83 7.46
N PHE A 34 35.59 7.94 8.22
CA PHE A 34 34.43 8.53 8.90
C PHE A 34 33.39 9.05 7.93
N PHE A 35 33.84 9.70 6.84
CA PHE A 35 32.97 10.21 5.77
C PHE A 35 32.25 9.09 5.01
N VAL A 36 32.95 8.01 4.68
CA VAL A 36 32.35 6.82 4.03
C VAL A 36 31.33 6.14 4.93
N CYS A 37 31.59 6.07 6.25
CA CYS A 37 30.64 5.51 7.21
C CYS A 37 29.36 6.38 7.31
N ILE A 38 29.47 7.69 7.34
CA ILE A 38 28.34 8.63 7.33
C ILE A 38 27.56 8.54 6.02
N ILE A 39 28.24 8.48 4.88
CA ILE A 39 27.57 8.33 3.56
C ILE A 39 26.79 7.01 3.51
N ASN A 40 27.40 5.89 3.92
CA ASN A 40 26.73 4.61 3.95
C ASN A 40 25.56 4.58 4.95
N PHE A 41 25.68 5.28 6.10
CA PHE A 41 24.59 5.45 7.05
C PHE A 41 23.45 6.33 6.51
N ILE A 42 23.78 7.40 5.78
CA ILE A 42 22.80 8.25 5.09
C ILE A 42 22.11 7.47 3.95
N PHE A 43 22.86 6.67 3.18
CA PHE A 43 22.27 5.79 2.18
C PHE A 43 21.40 4.69 2.79
N PHE A 44 21.80 4.13 3.92
CA PHE A 44 21.02 3.16 4.69
C PHE A 44 19.72 3.80 5.23
N LEU A 45 19.81 5.02 5.81
CA LEU A 45 18.64 5.78 6.27
C LEU A 45 17.75 6.22 5.10
N LYS A 46 18.30 6.62 3.95
CA LYS A 46 17.51 6.90 2.75
C LYS A 46 16.82 5.65 2.20
N GLY A 47 17.46 4.49 2.24
CA GLY A 47 16.83 3.21 1.88
C GLY A 47 15.71 2.77 2.81
N MET A 48 15.76 3.20 4.10
CA MET A 48 14.68 2.97 5.08
C MET A 48 13.52 3.97 4.96
N LEU A 49 13.74 5.14 4.35
CA LEU A 49 12.78 6.25 4.24
C LEU A 49 12.07 6.34 2.88
N VAL A 50 12.36 5.43 1.94
CA VAL A 50 11.64 5.42 0.66
C VAL A 50 10.22 4.90 0.88
N MET A 51 9.24 5.78 0.72
CA MET A 51 7.83 5.41 0.74
C MET A 51 7.56 4.28 -0.26
N LYS A 52 6.92 3.21 0.20
CA LYS A 52 6.54 2.09 -0.65
C LYS A 52 5.43 2.49 -1.62
N LYS A 53 5.54 1.99 -2.86
CA LYS A 53 4.52 2.22 -3.90
C LYS A 53 3.30 1.33 -3.68
N VAL A 54 2.16 1.77 -4.22
CA VAL A 54 0.96 0.96 -4.37
C VAL A 54 0.86 0.46 -5.81
N ALA A 55 0.69 -0.85 -6.00
CA ALA A 55 0.34 -1.40 -7.30
C ALA A 55 -1.17 -1.43 -7.46
N ILE A 56 -1.71 -0.90 -8.55
CA ILE A 56 -3.11 -1.05 -8.92
C ILE A 56 -3.18 -1.94 -10.16
N ILE A 57 -3.87 -3.06 -10.05
CA ILE A 57 -4.01 -4.04 -11.12
C ILE A 57 -5.49 -4.21 -11.45
N MET A 58 -5.85 -4.11 -12.72
CA MET A 58 -7.21 -4.38 -13.19
C MET A 58 -7.22 -5.49 -14.24
N GLY A 59 -8.27 -6.32 -14.19
CA GLY A 59 -8.42 -7.46 -15.11
C GLY A 59 -8.77 -7.08 -16.54
N SER A 60 -9.30 -5.86 -16.72
CA SER A 60 -9.68 -5.27 -18.00
C SER A 60 -9.59 -3.75 -17.91
N ASP A 61 -9.39 -3.09 -19.05
CA ASP A 61 -9.46 -1.64 -19.22
C ASP A 61 -10.87 -1.08 -18.97
N SER A 62 -11.91 -1.92 -19.09
CA SER A 62 -13.28 -1.58 -18.70
C SER A 62 -13.44 -1.19 -17.22
N ASP A 63 -12.52 -1.61 -16.36
CA ASP A 63 -12.56 -1.33 -14.93
C ASP A 63 -11.94 0.04 -14.56
N LEU A 64 -11.30 0.69 -15.56
CA LEU A 64 -10.61 1.97 -15.38
C LEU A 64 -11.48 3.10 -14.80
N PRO A 65 -12.77 3.28 -15.15
CA PRO A 65 -13.61 4.32 -14.55
C PRO A 65 -13.76 4.19 -13.03
N VAL A 66 -13.79 2.96 -12.50
CA VAL A 66 -13.81 2.70 -11.05
C VAL A 66 -12.43 2.90 -10.46
N VAL A 67 -11.40 2.37 -11.08
CA VAL A 67 -10.00 2.44 -10.62
C VAL A 67 -9.51 3.89 -10.53
N ARG A 68 -9.97 4.80 -11.41
CA ARG A 68 -9.63 6.24 -11.32
C ARG A 68 -9.88 6.85 -9.95
N LYS A 69 -10.94 6.44 -9.26
CA LYS A 69 -11.23 6.92 -7.89
C LYS A 69 -10.12 6.54 -6.89
N ALA A 70 -9.49 5.38 -7.06
CA ALA A 70 -8.34 5.00 -6.23
C ALA A 70 -7.11 5.82 -6.59
N VAL A 71 -6.86 6.05 -7.88
CA VAL A 71 -5.76 6.89 -8.38
C VAL A 71 -5.86 8.30 -7.82
N ASP A 72 -7.06 8.90 -7.83
CA ASP A 72 -7.27 10.26 -7.35
C ASP A 72 -6.97 10.38 -5.84
N VAL A 73 -7.39 9.40 -5.04
CA VAL A 73 -7.08 9.34 -3.62
C VAL A 73 -5.57 9.18 -3.37
N LEU A 74 -4.88 8.29 -4.10
CA LEU A 74 -3.44 8.12 -3.94
C LEU A 74 -2.66 9.39 -4.30
N ARG A 75 -3.11 10.12 -5.33
CA ARG A 75 -2.55 11.44 -5.70
C ARG A 75 -2.76 12.49 -4.62
N GLU A 76 -3.96 12.57 -4.04
CA GLU A 76 -4.28 13.49 -2.95
C GLU A 76 -3.35 13.30 -1.74
N TYR A 77 -3.03 12.03 -1.44
CA TYR A 77 -2.13 11.69 -0.34
C TYR A 77 -0.65 11.65 -0.72
N GLU A 78 -0.31 11.93 -1.99
CA GLU A 78 1.06 11.94 -2.54
C GLU A 78 1.74 10.56 -2.41
N VAL A 79 0.97 9.48 -2.42
CA VAL A 79 1.49 8.11 -2.38
C VAL A 79 1.87 7.66 -3.79
N PRO A 80 3.11 7.21 -4.04
CA PRO A 80 3.53 6.73 -5.35
C PRO A 80 2.78 5.45 -5.72
N PHE A 81 2.39 5.33 -6.98
CA PHE A 81 1.65 4.17 -7.48
C PHE A 81 1.98 3.85 -8.94
N GLU A 82 1.65 2.64 -9.34
CA GLU A 82 1.65 2.20 -10.74
C GLU A 82 0.33 1.50 -11.06
N VAL A 83 -0.14 1.65 -12.30
CA VAL A 83 -1.41 1.07 -12.77
C VAL A 83 -1.15 0.11 -13.92
N HIS A 84 -1.65 -1.12 -13.82
CA HIS A 84 -1.46 -2.17 -14.80
C HIS A 84 -2.77 -2.84 -15.19
N VAL A 85 -2.84 -3.31 -16.43
CA VAL A 85 -3.90 -4.20 -16.91
C VAL A 85 -3.30 -5.60 -17.01
N LEU A 86 -3.64 -6.48 -16.06
CA LEU A 86 -3.19 -7.88 -16.01
C LEU A 86 -4.38 -8.77 -15.66
N SER A 87 -4.64 -9.76 -16.50
CA SER A 87 -5.77 -10.68 -16.30
C SER A 87 -5.29 -12.01 -15.75
N ALA A 88 -5.86 -12.44 -14.62
CA ALA A 88 -5.59 -13.77 -14.07
C ALA A 88 -5.91 -14.92 -15.07
N HIS A 89 -6.88 -14.70 -15.98
CA HIS A 89 -7.31 -15.71 -16.94
C HIS A 89 -6.64 -15.61 -18.31
N ARG A 90 -6.29 -14.38 -18.75
CA ARG A 90 -5.76 -14.14 -20.11
C ARG A 90 -4.24 -13.92 -20.13
N THR A 91 -3.67 -13.45 -19.03
CA THR A 91 -2.23 -13.19 -18.87
C THR A 91 -1.73 -13.74 -17.51
N PRO A 92 -1.95 -15.02 -17.20
CA PRO A 92 -1.66 -15.58 -15.87
C PRO A 92 -0.17 -15.51 -15.50
N GLU A 93 0.74 -15.76 -16.43
CA GLU A 93 2.18 -15.73 -16.17
C GLU A 93 2.68 -14.32 -15.86
N GLN A 94 2.18 -13.30 -16.57
CA GLN A 94 2.54 -11.91 -16.33
C GLN A 94 2.01 -11.45 -14.97
N ALA A 95 0.77 -11.81 -14.61
CA ALA A 95 0.19 -11.50 -13.31
C ALA A 95 0.97 -12.16 -12.17
N LYS A 96 1.35 -13.44 -12.33
CA LYS A 96 2.19 -14.17 -11.36
C LYS A 96 3.57 -13.52 -11.21
N THR A 97 4.26 -13.25 -12.31
CA THR A 97 5.61 -12.64 -12.31
C THR A 97 5.57 -11.28 -11.63
N PHE A 98 4.59 -10.44 -11.96
CA PHE A 98 4.40 -9.13 -11.33
C PHE A 98 4.21 -9.27 -9.81
N ALA A 99 3.34 -10.15 -9.34
CA ALA A 99 3.07 -10.39 -7.93
C ALA A 99 4.33 -10.87 -7.17
N THR A 100 5.08 -11.81 -7.77
CA THR A 100 6.28 -12.39 -7.17
C THR A 100 7.38 -11.33 -6.98
N LEU A 101 7.57 -10.45 -7.96
CA LEU A 101 8.62 -9.43 -7.93
C LEU A 101 8.19 -8.11 -7.27
N ALA A 102 6.92 -7.98 -6.87
CA ALA A 102 6.37 -6.71 -6.38
C ALA A 102 7.15 -6.14 -5.19
N ALA A 103 7.51 -6.96 -4.21
CA ALA A 103 8.24 -6.52 -3.02
C ALA A 103 9.65 -5.98 -3.37
N GLU A 104 10.35 -6.64 -4.29
CA GLU A 104 11.69 -6.25 -4.78
C GLU A 104 11.61 -4.95 -5.60
N ASN A 105 10.51 -4.76 -6.34
CA ASN A 105 10.24 -3.54 -7.11
C ASN A 105 9.75 -2.37 -6.27
N GLY A 106 9.75 -2.49 -4.92
CA GLY A 106 9.44 -1.39 -4.00
C GLY A 106 7.94 -1.19 -3.72
N PHE A 107 7.08 -2.12 -4.14
CA PHE A 107 5.67 -2.08 -3.73
C PHE A 107 5.49 -2.49 -2.27
N GLY A 108 4.51 -1.89 -1.59
CA GLY A 108 4.12 -2.23 -0.22
C GLY A 108 2.72 -2.81 -0.10
N VAL A 109 1.84 -2.47 -1.05
CA VAL A 109 0.44 -2.92 -1.09
C VAL A 109 0.03 -3.10 -2.54
N MET A 110 -0.86 -4.07 -2.80
CA MET A 110 -1.43 -4.33 -4.11
C MET A 110 -2.95 -4.16 -4.06
N ILE A 111 -3.52 -3.38 -4.98
CA ILE A 111 -4.96 -3.22 -5.17
C ILE A 111 -5.34 -3.94 -6.46
N CYS A 112 -6.32 -4.85 -6.40
CA CYS A 112 -6.74 -5.66 -7.54
C CYS A 112 -8.22 -5.44 -7.81
N ALA A 113 -8.56 -4.95 -9.01
CA ALA A 113 -9.93 -4.71 -9.45
C ALA A 113 -10.36 -5.76 -10.48
N ALA A 114 -11.49 -6.42 -10.26
CA ALA A 114 -12.04 -7.40 -11.19
C ALA A 114 -13.55 -7.56 -11.03
N GLY A 115 -14.23 -7.80 -12.14
CA GLY A 115 -15.66 -8.09 -12.17
C GLY A 115 -15.96 -9.56 -12.54
N LYS A 116 -17.24 -9.93 -12.48
CA LYS A 116 -17.72 -11.30 -12.78
C LYS A 116 -17.04 -12.32 -11.86
N ALA A 117 -16.44 -13.39 -12.44
CA ALA A 117 -15.59 -14.34 -11.73
C ALA A 117 -14.26 -13.65 -11.36
N ALA A 118 -14.26 -12.85 -10.31
CA ALA A 118 -13.21 -11.92 -9.92
C ALA A 118 -12.04 -12.64 -9.20
N HIS A 119 -11.34 -13.52 -9.91
CA HIS A 119 -10.25 -14.32 -9.35
C HIS A 119 -8.92 -13.56 -9.22
N LEU A 120 -8.80 -12.35 -9.80
CA LEU A 120 -7.53 -11.62 -9.90
C LEU A 120 -6.87 -11.38 -8.54
N ALA A 121 -7.62 -10.87 -7.56
CA ALA A 121 -7.08 -10.59 -6.23
C ALA A 121 -6.55 -11.84 -5.53
N GLY A 122 -7.29 -12.96 -5.61
CA GLY A 122 -6.86 -14.24 -5.07
C GLY A 122 -5.63 -14.81 -5.79
N ALA A 123 -5.59 -14.70 -7.14
CA ALA A 123 -4.44 -15.15 -7.92
C ALA A 123 -3.17 -14.33 -7.61
N ILE A 124 -3.30 -13.03 -7.41
CA ILE A 124 -2.18 -12.18 -6.98
C ILE A 124 -1.76 -12.53 -5.56
N ALA A 125 -2.70 -12.65 -4.60
CA ALA A 125 -2.41 -12.97 -3.20
C ALA A 125 -1.69 -14.31 -3.02
N ALA A 126 -1.98 -15.29 -3.88
CA ALA A 126 -1.30 -16.58 -3.89
C ALA A 126 0.19 -16.52 -4.31
N ASN A 127 0.66 -15.40 -4.90
CA ASN A 127 2.00 -15.25 -5.44
C ASN A 127 2.81 -14.12 -4.78
N THR A 128 2.31 -13.53 -3.69
CA THR A 128 3.02 -12.50 -2.91
C THR A 128 2.69 -12.60 -1.43
N VAL A 129 3.56 -12.07 -0.58
CA VAL A 129 3.30 -11.87 0.85
C VAL A 129 2.90 -10.42 1.17
N LEU A 130 2.84 -9.55 0.16
CA LEU A 130 2.35 -8.20 0.35
C LEU A 130 0.83 -8.21 0.61
N PRO A 131 0.31 -7.24 1.39
CA PRO A 131 -1.13 -7.06 1.53
C PRO A 131 -1.81 -6.85 0.17
N VAL A 132 -2.87 -7.63 -0.09
CA VAL A 132 -3.69 -7.52 -1.30
C VAL A 132 -5.09 -7.05 -0.94
N ILE A 133 -5.54 -5.99 -1.63
CA ILE A 133 -6.87 -5.41 -1.47
C ILE A 133 -7.66 -5.69 -2.75
N GLY A 134 -8.82 -6.34 -2.61
CA GLY A 134 -9.71 -6.65 -3.72
C GLY A 134 -10.82 -5.61 -3.88
N ILE A 135 -11.03 -5.12 -5.09
CA ILE A 135 -12.16 -4.29 -5.46
C ILE A 135 -13.09 -5.13 -6.34
N PRO A 136 -14.21 -5.62 -5.82
CA PRO A 136 -15.24 -6.22 -6.66
C PRO A 136 -15.82 -5.18 -7.60
N ILE A 137 -15.81 -5.43 -8.91
CA ILE A 137 -16.36 -4.51 -9.92
C ILE A 137 -17.77 -4.93 -10.28
N LYS A 138 -18.71 -3.97 -10.24
CA LYS A 138 -20.08 -4.17 -10.71
C LYS A 138 -20.09 -4.53 -12.20
N ALA A 139 -20.76 -5.64 -12.51
CA ALA A 139 -20.99 -6.10 -13.87
C ALA A 139 -22.50 -6.15 -14.16
N SER A 140 -22.86 -6.43 -15.43
CA SER A 140 -24.24 -6.42 -15.91
C SER A 140 -25.13 -7.50 -15.29
N VAL A 141 -24.56 -8.55 -14.72
CA VAL A 141 -25.27 -9.66 -14.09
C VAL A 141 -24.96 -9.64 -12.59
N LEU A 142 -25.99 -9.83 -11.72
CA LEU A 142 -25.88 -9.86 -10.26
C LEU A 142 -25.32 -8.59 -9.60
N ASP A 143 -25.24 -7.47 -10.32
CA ASP A 143 -24.83 -6.16 -9.79
C ASP A 143 -23.51 -6.16 -8.99
N GLY A 144 -22.59 -7.09 -9.30
CA GLY A 144 -21.28 -7.24 -8.65
C GLY A 144 -21.26 -8.19 -7.45
N MET A 145 -22.38 -8.83 -7.10
CA MET A 145 -22.43 -9.82 -6.02
C MET A 145 -21.57 -11.05 -6.36
N ASP A 146 -21.53 -11.47 -7.61
CA ASP A 146 -20.65 -12.50 -8.13
C ASP A 146 -19.17 -12.14 -7.92
N ALA A 147 -18.79 -10.89 -8.23
CA ALA A 147 -17.44 -10.41 -8.01
C ALA A 147 -17.09 -10.31 -6.53
N LEU A 148 -18.02 -9.84 -5.69
CA LEU A 148 -17.82 -9.75 -4.24
C LEU A 148 -17.57 -11.14 -3.64
N LEU A 149 -18.43 -12.12 -3.94
CA LEU A 149 -18.29 -13.47 -3.40
C LEU A 149 -17.03 -14.17 -3.93
N SER A 150 -16.65 -13.95 -5.18
CA SER A 150 -15.42 -14.50 -5.74
C SER A 150 -14.15 -13.91 -5.13
N THR A 151 -14.22 -12.68 -4.61
CA THR A 151 -13.07 -11.97 -4.05
C THR A 151 -12.93 -12.22 -2.54
N VAL A 152 -14.05 -12.26 -1.79
CA VAL A 152 -14.04 -12.32 -0.32
C VAL A 152 -13.89 -13.74 0.22
N GLN A 153 -14.35 -14.77 -0.51
CA GLN A 153 -14.35 -16.18 -0.07
C GLN A 153 -12.98 -16.84 -0.32
N MET A 154 -11.96 -16.34 0.36
CA MET A 154 -10.59 -16.86 0.24
C MET A 154 -10.32 -18.02 1.20
N PRO A 155 -9.51 -19.02 0.79
CA PRO A 155 -9.09 -20.11 1.66
C PRO A 155 -8.18 -19.62 2.78
N ALA A 156 -8.12 -20.36 3.87
CA ALA A 156 -7.19 -20.09 4.96
C ALA A 156 -5.73 -20.06 4.47
N GLY A 157 -4.97 -19.05 4.89
CA GLY A 157 -3.57 -18.85 4.51
C GLY A 157 -3.34 -17.90 3.33
N ILE A 158 -4.37 -17.58 2.53
CA ILE A 158 -4.27 -16.62 1.42
C ILE A 158 -5.32 -15.51 1.59
N PRO A 159 -5.09 -14.53 2.48
CA PRO A 159 -6.06 -13.49 2.75
C PRO A 159 -6.10 -12.43 1.65
N VAL A 160 -7.32 -11.91 1.38
CA VAL A 160 -7.57 -10.72 0.56
C VAL A 160 -8.46 -9.76 1.35
N ALA A 161 -8.02 -8.52 1.55
CA ALA A 161 -8.82 -7.48 2.18
C ALA A 161 -9.83 -6.93 1.15
N THR A 162 -11.08 -7.38 1.20
CA THR A 162 -12.09 -7.01 0.22
C THR A 162 -12.86 -5.76 0.66
N VAL A 163 -12.93 -4.75 -0.21
CA VAL A 163 -13.75 -3.55 0.00
C VAL A 163 -15.14 -3.71 -0.64
N ALA A 164 -16.00 -2.70 -0.47
CA ALA A 164 -17.33 -2.69 -1.10
C ALA A 164 -17.25 -2.77 -2.64
N ILE A 165 -18.34 -3.20 -3.28
CA ILE A 165 -18.48 -3.19 -4.74
C ILE A 165 -18.22 -1.76 -5.23
N ASP A 166 -17.37 -1.60 -6.25
CA ASP A 166 -16.88 -0.32 -6.81
C ASP A 166 -16.21 0.61 -5.77
N GLY A 167 -15.80 0.07 -4.62
CA GLY A 167 -15.25 0.82 -3.48
C GLY A 167 -13.79 1.24 -3.63
N ALA A 168 -13.38 1.70 -4.82
CA ALA A 168 -11.99 1.99 -5.16
C ALA A 168 -11.34 3.08 -4.28
N ALA A 169 -12.09 4.13 -3.90
CA ALA A 169 -11.58 5.14 -2.98
C ALA A 169 -11.20 4.54 -1.61
N ASN A 170 -12.05 3.67 -1.06
CA ASN A 170 -11.77 2.99 0.20
C ASN A 170 -10.63 1.97 0.07
N ALA A 171 -10.44 1.34 -1.11
CA ALA A 171 -9.27 0.49 -1.35
C ALA A 171 -7.96 1.29 -1.28
N ALA A 172 -7.93 2.48 -1.88
CA ALA A 172 -6.78 3.38 -1.79
C ALA A 172 -6.55 3.86 -0.35
N LEU A 173 -7.59 4.29 0.37
CA LEU A 173 -7.47 4.68 1.78
C LEU A 173 -6.97 3.54 2.65
N LEU A 174 -7.42 2.30 2.43
CA LEU A 174 -6.92 1.14 3.15
C LEU A 174 -5.44 0.86 2.84
N ALA A 175 -5.04 0.98 1.57
CA ALA A 175 -3.62 0.88 1.18
C ALA A 175 -2.77 1.95 1.89
N ILE A 176 -3.24 3.20 1.92
CA ILE A 176 -2.58 4.30 2.64
C ILE A 176 -2.50 4.01 4.14
N GLN A 177 -3.58 3.48 4.76
CA GLN A 177 -3.57 3.10 6.18
C GLN A 177 -2.53 2.02 6.49
N ILE A 178 -2.38 1.02 5.60
CA ILE A 178 -1.35 -0.02 5.76
C ILE A 178 0.05 0.58 5.70
N LEU A 179 0.30 1.49 4.76
CA LEU A 179 1.59 2.18 4.64
C LEU A 179 1.85 3.12 5.82
N ALA A 180 0.80 3.80 6.32
CA ALA A 180 0.86 4.75 7.41
C ALA A 180 1.27 4.13 8.77
N VAL A 181 1.19 2.81 8.94
CA VAL A 181 1.66 2.12 10.17
C VAL A 181 3.12 2.47 10.50
N ASN A 182 3.95 2.69 9.48
CA ASN A 182 5.35 3.06 9.62
C ASN A 182 5.66 4.46 9.05
N ASP A 183 4.63 5.29 8.82
CA ASP A 183 4.76 6.63 8.25
C ASP A 183 3.91 7.64 9.02
N ALA A 184 4.57 8.46 9.83
CA ALA A 184 3.91 9.45 10.69
C ALA A 184 3.26 10.59 9.88
N GLU A 185 3.80 10.93 8.71
CA GLU A 185 3.24 11.96 7.85
C GLU A 185 1.92 11.49 7.24
N LEU A 186 1.88 10.29 6.67
CA LEU A 186 0.64 9.67 6.19
C LEU A 186 -0.39 9.52 7.31
N THR A 187 0.03 9.10 8.51
CA THR A 187 -0.84 9.03 9.68
C THR A 187 -1.48 10.39 9.99
N SER A 188 -0.70 11.46 10.01
CA SER A 188 -1.21 12.82 10.24
C SER A 188 -2.20 13.26 9.16
N LYS A 189 -1.91 12.98 7.88
CA LYS A 189 -2.82 13.29 6.75
C LYS A 189 -4.17 12.57 6.94
N LEU A 190 -4.15 11.28 7.30
CA LEU A 190 -5.37 10.48 7.56
C LEU A 190 -6.20 11.03 8.74
N VAL A 191 -5.55 11.37 9.86
CA VAL A 191 -6.22 11.95 11.04
C VAL A 191 -6.88 13.28 10.67
N ASN A 192 -6.18 14.16 9.97
CA ASN A 192 -6.69 15.45 9.55
C ASN A 192 -7.86 15.32 8.58
N ALA A 193 -7.80 14.39 7.63
CA ALA A 193 -8.89 14.12 6.69
C ALA A 193 -10.16 13.64 7.41
N ARG A 194 -10.04 12.73 8.38
CA ARG A 194 -11.17 12.28 9.20
C ARG A 194 -11.77 13.41 10.04
N ALA A 195 -10.93 14.24 10.67
CA ALA A 195 -11.39 15.38 11.44
C ALA A 195 -12.11 16.41 10.56
N LYS A 196 -11.64 16.63 9.32
CA LYS A 196 -12.33 17.48 8.35
C LYS A 196 -13.70 16.89 7.98
N ALA A 197 -13.76 15.62 7.61
CA ALA A 197 -15.01 14.95 7.25
C ALA A 197 -16.06 15.01 8.37
N ALA A 198 -15.63 14.85 9.63
CA ALA A 198 -16.52 14.99 10.78
C ALA A 198 -17.08 16.42 10.90
N ARG A 199 -16.24 17.46 10.74
CA ARG A 199 -16.70 18.86 10.74
C ARG A 199 -17.69 19.15 9.62
N ASP A 200 -17.43 18.63 8.42
CA ASP A 200 -18.29 18.83 7.26
C ASP A 200 -19.69 18.21 7.47
N VAL A 201 -19.78 17.07 8.16
CA VAL A 201 -21.06 16.44 8.51
C VAL A 201 -21.81 17.28 9.56
N LEU A 202 -21.12 17.73 10.62
CA LEU A 202 -21.71 18.55 11.68
C LEU A 202 -22.23 19.89 11.14
N GLU A 203 -21.50 20.50 10.20
CA GLU A 203 -21.97 21.74 9.56
C GLU A 203 -23.23 21.52 8.71
N LYS A 204 -23.30 20.41 7.96
CA LYS A 204 -24.52 20.05 7.24
C LYS A 204 -25.71 19.80 8.18
N ASP A 205 -25.47 19.11 9.28
CA ASP A 205 -26.48 18.86 10.32
C ASP A 205 -27.04 20.20 10.88
N ARG A 206 -26.11 21.13 11.22
CA ARG A 206 -26.50 22.46 11.70
C ARG A 206 -27.37 23.19 10.68
N GLN A 207 -26.98 23.20 9.40
CA GLN A 207 -27.73 23.90 8.34
C GLN A 207 -29.13 23.32 8.16
N ILE A 208 -29.25 21.99 8.13
CA ILE A 208 -30.54 21.29 8.01
C ILE A 208 -31.41 21.55 9.25
N SER A 209 -30.85 21.42 10.45
CA SER A 209 -31.56 21.67 11.71
C SER A 209 -32.09 23.11 11.80
N GLU A 210 -31.32 24.10 11.41
CA GLU A 210 -31.73 25.51 11.38
C GLU A 210 -32.83 25.76 10.34
N GLU A 211 -32.77 25.12 9.16
CA GLU A 211 -33.78 25.24 8.12
C GLU A 211 -35.16 24.76 8.63
N PHE A 212 -35.19 23.60 9.28
CA PHE A 212 -36.45 23.01 9.74
C PHE A 212 -36.95 23.57 11.09
N SER A 213 -36.06 24.12 11.93
CA SER A 213 -36.47 24.77 13.19
C SER A 213 -37.19 26.11 12.99
N ARG A 214 -37.03 26.77 11.83
CA ARG A 214 -37.68 28.06 11.52
C ARG A 214 -39.10 27.93 11.01
N GLN A 215 -39.67 26.73 10.95
CA GLN A 215 -40.99 26.49 10.41
C GLN A 215 -42.10 26.45 11.53
N PHE A 216 -41.75 26.75 12.79
CA PHE A 216 -42.70 26.81 13.93
C PHE A 216 -42.60 28.16 14.63
#